data_0ee463e377c18fc08c23ea5c0451bef5
#
_entry.id   0ee463e377c18fc08c23ea5c0451bef5
#
_cell.length_a   1.000
_cell.length_b   1.000
_cell.length_c   1.000
_cell.angle_alpha   90.00
_cell.angle_beta   90.00
_cell.angle_gamma   90.00
#
_symmetry.space_group_name_H-M   'P 1'
#
loop_
_entity.id
_entity.type
_entity.pdbx_description
1 polymer ?
#
loop_
_entity_poly.entity_id
_entity_poly.type
_entity_poly.pdbx_seq_one_letter_code
_entity_poly.pdbx_strand_id
1 'polypeptide(L)'
;QVSLGVNYVPHSMDSETTENTQNIGGLPAGPDDDNEVRNTVKVSFEDLTTVYALANINDNIYAKVGYVEVELITEESLGTGGSYGNATLDGYTVALGYSMDLDDGMFARFEASYMDLDGATFVNANDSTKSVKADGISGYGAGISVGKSF
;
A
#
# COMPACT_ATOMS: atom_id res chain seq x y z
N GLN A 1 1.21 -17.45 25.44
CA GLN A 1 0.85 -18.23 24.24
C GLN A 1 1.29 -17.44 23.01
N VAL A 2 1.81 -18.17 21.99
CA VAL A 2 2.19 -17.58 20.70
C VAL A 2 1.32 -18.24 19.62
N SER A 3 0.85 -17.43 18.69
CA SER A 3 0.03 -17.86 17.54
C SER A 3 0.61 -17.28 16.25
N LEU A 4 0.46 -18.00 15.16
CA LEU A 4 0.77 -17.52 13.81
C LEU A 4 -0.54 -17.27 13.05
N GLY A 5 -0.54 -16.27 12.19
CA GLY A 5 -1.70 -15.94 11.39
C GLY A 5 -1.36 -15.25 10.08
N VAL A 6 -2.36 -15.19 9.23
CA VAL A 6 -2.33 -14.47 7.95
C VAL A 6 -3.53 -13.54 7.91
N ASN A 7 -3.32 -12.33 7.47
CA ASN A 7 -4.37 -11.38 7.13
C ASN A 7 -4.25 -11.04 5.64
N TYR A 8 -5.38 -11.01 4.96
CA TYR A 8 -5.46 -10.68 3.54
C TYR A 8 -6.57 -9.65 3.31
N VAL A 9 -6.24 -8.57 2.62
CA VAL A 9 -7.18 -7.49 2.27
C VAL A 9 -7.30 -7.45 0.75
N PRO A 10 -8.40 -7.99 0.18
CA PRO A 10 -8.59 -8.10 -1.27
C PRO A 10 -9.09 -6.81 -1.93
N HIS A 11 -9.20 -5.72 -1.19
CA HIS A 11 -9.67 -4.45 -1.70
C HIS A 11 -8.50 -3.56 -2.11
N SER A 12 -8.60 -2.97 -3.30
CA SER A 12 -7.67 -1.93 -3.73
C SER A 12 -7.89 -0.62 -2.95
N MET A 13 -6.79 0.08 -2.71
CA MET A 13 -6.78 1.46 -2.26
C MET A 13 -6.14 2.31 -3.34
N ASP A 14 -6.94 3.20 -3.92
CA ASP A 14 -6.51 4.03 -5.03
C ASP A 14 -5.99 5.38 -4.54
N SER A 15 -4.89 5.87 -5.14
CA SER A 15 -4.47 7.26 -4.99
C SER A 15 -5.38 8.18 -5.82
N GLU A 16 -5.30 9.48 -5.56
CA GLU A 16 -5.81 10.46 -6.52
C GLU A 16 -5.02 10.40 -7.84
N THR A 17 -5.69 10.74 -8.94
CA THR A 17 -5.03 10.85 -10.24
C THR A 17 -4.21 12.13 -10.28
N THR A 18 -2.91 12.01 -10.48
CA THR A 18 -2.02 13.17 -10.70
C THR A 18 -1.92 13.45 -12.19
N GLU A 19 -2.10 14.71 -12.55
CA GLU A 19 -2.02 15.18 -13.92
C GLU A 19 -0.86 16.16 -14.09
N ASN A 20 -0.11 16.01 -15.17
CA ASN A 20 0.95 16.93 -15.56
C ASN A 20 0.85 17.18 -17.07
N THR A 21 0.82 18.45 -17.47
CA THR A 21 0.83 18.88 -18.87
C THR A 21 2.22 19.34 -19.23
N GLN A 22 2.78 18.78 -20.30
CA GLN A 22 4.10 19.16 -20.85
C GLN A 22 3.95 19.66 -22.28
N ASN A 23 4.66 20.73 -22.60
CA ASN A 23 4.79 21.23 -23.96
C ASN A 23 6.01 20.55 -24.62
N ILE A 24 5.79 19.76 -25.67
CA ILE A 24 6.84 19.01 -26.38
C ILE A 24 7.40 19.76 -27.61
N GLY A 25 6.96 20.98 -27.88
CA GLY A 25 7.26 21.70 -29.11
C GLY A 25 8.51 22.59 -29.08
N GLY A 26 9.12 22.86 -27.95
CA GLY A 26 10.33 23.71 -27.84
C GLY A 26 10.15 25.18 -28.28
N LEU A 27 8.94 25.60 -28.59
CA LEU A 27 8.57 26.98 -28.91
C LEU A 27 7.71 27.55 -27.76
N PRO A 28 7.73 28.88 -27.54
CA PRO A 28 6.87 29.49 -26.53
C PRO A 28 5.40 29.21 -26.88
N ALA A 29 4.65 28.72 -25.87
CA ALA A 29 3.23 28.42 -25.98
C ALA A 29 2.45 29.63 -26.53
N GLY A 30 1.76 29.42 -27.66
CA GLY A 30 0.77 30.36 -28.18
C GLY A 30 -0.62 29.94 -27.68
N PRO A 31 -1.65 30.82 -27.81
CA PRO A 31 -2.98 30.53 -27.31
C PRO A 31 -3.71 29.36 -28.00
N ASP A 32 -3.14 28.76 -29.04
CA ASP A 32 -3.68 27.64 -29.81
C ASP A 32 -2.63 26.53 -30.01
N ASP A 33 -1.82 26.24 -28.98
CA ASP A 33 -0.66 25.33 -29.12
C ASP A 33 -1.11 23.88 -28.96
N ASP A 34 -1.28 23.15 -30.08
CA ASP A 34 -1.59 21.74 -30.20
C ASP A 34 -0.43 20.80 -29.71
N ASN A 35 0.63 21.37 -29.13
CA ASN A 35 1.82 20.65 -28.66
C ASN A 35 1.77 20.31 -27.16
N GLU A 36 0.67 20.53 -26.50
CA GLU A 36 0.50 20.12 -25.10
C GLU A 36 0.20 18.63 -24.99
N VAL A 37 1.03 17.94 -24.22
CA VAL A 37 0.84 16.54 -23.90
C VAL A 37 0.47 16.41 -22.44
N ARG A 38 -0.64 15.75 -22.21
CA ARG A 38 -1.15 15.44 -20.87
C ARG A 38 -0.63 14.08 -20.42
N ASN A 39 -0.03 14.05 -19.26
CA ASN A 39 0.37 12.84 -18.57
C ASN A 39 -0.51 12.66 -17.34
N THR A 40 -1.08 11.49 -17.16
CA THR A 40 -1.84 11.11 -15.98
C THR A 40 -1.24 9.89 -15.33
N VAL A 41 -1.15 9.88 -14.01
CA VAL A 41 -0.69 8.75 -13.22
C VAL A 41 -1.62 8.57 -12.02
N LYS A 42 -2.07 7.35 -11.81
CA LYS A 42 -2.79 6.87 -10.64
C LYS A 42 -2.09 5.61 -10.14
N VAL A 43 -2.08 5.42 -8.84
CA VAL A 43 -1.49 4.25 -8.20
C VAL A 43 -2.57 3.54 -7.38
N SER A 44 -2.64 2.22 -7.53
CA SER A 44 -3.51 1.36 -6.73
C SER A 44 -2.66 0.39 -5.91
N PHE A 45 -3.00 0.24 -4.64
CA PHE A 45 -2.42 -0.78 -3.76
C PHE A 45 -3.41 -1.95 -3.70
N GLU A 46 -2.96 -3.13 -4.08
CA GLU A 46 -3.80 -4.33 -4.17
C GLU A 46 -3.20 -5.49 -3.39
N ASP A 47 -4.05 -6.44 -3.03
CA ASP A 47 -3.66 -7.73 -2.45
C ASP A 47 -2.76 -7.64 -1.20
N LEU A 48 -3.06 -6.68 -0.30
CA LEU A 48 -2.26 -6.52 0.92
C LEU A 48 -2.35 -7.78 1.79
N THR A 49 -1.22 -8.44 1.90
CA THR A 49 -1.04 -9.68 2.66
C THR A 49 -0.10 -9.44 3.83
N THR A 50 -0.49 -9.93 5.01
CA THR A 50 0.34 -9.88 6.21
C THR A 50 0.46 -11.27 6.81
N VAL A 51 1.69 -11.78 6.96
CA VAL A 51 1.99 -12.97 7.77
C VAL A 51 2.53 -12.50 9.10
N TYR A 52 1.96 -12.95 10.21
CA TYR A 52 2.30 -12.43 11.52
C TYR A 52 2.41 -13.48 12.61
N ALA A 53 3.18 -13.14 13.64
CA ALA A 53 3.19 -13.78 14.94
C ALA A 53 2.52 -12.88 15.96
N LEU A 54 1.67 -13.47 16.81
CA LEU A 54 0.98 -12.81 17.90
C LEU A 54 1.39 -13.49 19.22
N ALA A 55 1.78 -12.71 20.21
CA ALA A 55 2.14 -13.20 21.55
C ALA A 55 1.26 -12.52 22.60
N ASN A 56 0.58 -13.31 23.44
CA ASN A 56 -0.16 -12.82 24.58
C ASN A 56 0.81 -12.36 25.68
N ILE A 57 0.68 -11.12 26.10
CA ILE A 57 1.40 -10.54 27.23
C ILE A 57 0.72 -10.92 28.54
N ASN A 58 -0.63 -10.90 28.54
CA ASN A 58 -1.48 -11.38 29.62
C ASN A 58 -2.80 -11.91 29.01
N ASP A 59 -3.81 -12.14 29.81
CA ASP A 59 -5.09 -12.73 29.37
C ASP A 59 -5.85 -11.85 28.36
N ASN A 60 -5.61 -10.55 28.37
CA ASN A 60 -6.32 -9.59 27.53
C ASN A 60 -5.43 -8.83 26.55
N ILE A 61 -4.13 -8.67 26.83
CA ILE A 61 -3.21 -7.85 26.04
C ILE A 61 -2.29 -8.77 25.22
N TYR A 62 -2.15 -8.44 23.94
CA TYR A 62 -1.23 -9.12 23.03
C TYR A 62 -0.38 -8.12 22.24
N ALA A 63 0.78 -8.57 21.81
CA ALA A 63 1.61 -7.90 20.82
C ALA A 63 1.63 -8.73 19.52
N LYS A 64 1.73 -8.05 18.39
CA LYS A 64 1.81 -8.68 17.07
C LYS A 64 2.96 -8.06 16.28
N VAL A 65 3.68 -8.89 15.54
CA VAL A 65 4.68 -8.48 14.56
C VAL A 65 4.45 -9.27 13.28
N GLY A 66 4.52 -8.63 12.14
CA GLY A 66 4.27 -9.26 10.86
C GLY A 66 5.12 -8.70 9.73
N TYR A 67 5.29 -9.53 8.71
CA TYR A 67 5.80 -9.17 7.40
C TYR A 67 4.61 -8.85 6.50
N VAL A 68 4.71 -7.75 5.77
CA VAL A 68 3.65 -7.23 4.91
C VAL A 68 4.15 -7.23 3.48
N GLU A 69 3.27 -7.61 2.57
CA GLU A 69 3.47 -7.53 1.12
C GLU A 69 2.22 -6.92 0.48
N VAL A 70 2.39 -6.03 -0.48
CA VAL A 70 1.31 -5.37 -1.22
C VAL A 70 1.74 -5.14 -2.67
N GLU A 71 0.84 -5.40 -3.62
CA GLU A 71 1.07 -5.03 -5.02
C GLU A 71 0.75 -3.54 -5.23
N LEU A 72 1.67 -2.86 -5.90
CA LEU A 72 1.52 -1.49 -6.37
C LEU A 72 1.33 -1.52 -7.88
N ILE A 73 0.10 -1.22 -8.31
CA ILE A 73 -0.30 -1.17 -9.69
C ILE A 73 -0.24 0.29 -10.17
N THR A 74 0.49 0.54 -11.24
CA THR A 74 0.57 1.88 -11.83
C THR A 74 -0.36 1.96 -13.04
N GLU A 75 -1.37 2.82 -12.95
CA GLU A 75 -2.26 3.15 -14.06
C GLU A 75 -1.83 4.50 -14.62
N GLU A 76 -1.32 4.49 -15.84
CA GLU A 76 -0.74 5.67 -16.46
C GLU A 76 -1.20 5.87 -17.90
N SER A 77 -1.39 7.14 -18.27
CA SER A 77 -1.55 7.57 -19.65
C SER A 77 -0.52 8.68 -19.91
N LEU A 78 0.59 8.28 -20.51
CA LEU A 78 1.72 9.18 -20.79
C LEU A 78 1.71 9.60 -22.26
N GLY A 79 1.23 10.79 -22.53
CA GLY A 79 1.27 11.35 -23.88
C GLY A 79 2.69 11.58 -24.41
N THR A 80 3.68 11.61 -23.52
CA THR A 80 5.12 11.61 -23.89
C THR A 80 5.65 10.22 -24.26
N GLY A 81 4.81 9.17 -24.13
CA GLY A 81 5.18 7.77 -24.39
C GLY A 81 5.89 7.12 -23.21
N GLY A 82 5.87 5.80 -23.23
CA GLY A 82 6.46 4.96 -22.19
C GLY A 82 5.46 4.43 -21.20
N SER A 83 5.90 3.51 -20.36
CA SER A 83 5.15 2.96 -19.26
C SER A 83 6.08 2.56 -18.11
N TYR A 84 5.54 2.54 -16.91
CA TYR A 84 6.20 2.04 -15.70
C TYR A 84 5.48 0.77 -15.27
N GLY A 85 6.22 -0.27 -14.92
CA GLY A 85 5.64 -1.54 -14.50
C GLY A 85 5.07 -1.47 -13.08
N ASN A 86 4.32 -2.51 -12.73
CA ASN A 86 3.91 -2.74 -11.35
C ASN A 86 5.10 -3.15 -10.48
N ALA A 87 4.96 -2.99 -9.17
CA ALA A 87 5.94 -3.45 -8.20
C ALA A 87 5.25 -4.10 -7.00
N THR A 88 5.95 -5.02 -6.37
CA THR A 88 5.59 -5.51 -5.04
C THR A 88 6.37 -4.71 -4.02
N LEU A 89 5.67 -4.12 -3.05
CA LEU A 89 6.27 -3.49 -1.89
C LEU A 89 6.19 -4.45 -0.73
N ASP A 90 7.24 -4.51 0.04
CA ASP A 90 7.29 -5.28 1.27
C ASP A 90 7.69 -4.42 2.46
N GLY A 91 7.48 -4.96 3.66
CA GLY A 91 7.77 -4.23 4.86
C GLY A 91 7.35 -4.99 6.11
N TYR A 92 7.16 -4.26 7.19
CA TYR A 92 6.77 -4.85 8.46
C TYR A 92 5.62 -4.10 9.12
N THR A 93 4.92 -4.80 10.00
CA THR A 93 3.93 -4.21 10.91
C THR A 93 4.19 -4.66 12.34
N VAL A 94 3.94 -3.76 13.27
CA VAL A 94 3.88 -4.06 14.70
C VAL A 94 2.55 -3.57 15.26
N ALA A 95 1.97 -4.31 16.20
CA ALA A 95 0.72 -3.92 16.80
C ALA A 95 0.66 -4.30 18.29
N LEU A 96 -0.16 -3.55 19.00
CA LEU A 96 -0.58 -3.84 20.36
C LEU A 96 -2.10 -3.92 20.38
N GLY A 97 -2.64 -4.96 20.98
CA GLY A 97 -4.06 -5.18 21.01
C GLY A 97 -4.58 -5.60 22.37
N TYR A 98 -5.88 -5.40 22.53
CA TYR A 98 -6.67 -5.84 23.65
C TYR A 98 -7.75 -6.82 23.17
N SER A 99 -7.79 -8.02 23.75
CA SER A 99 -8.76 -9.07 23.44
C SER A 99 -9.72 -9.26 24.60
N MET A 100 -11.01 -9.33 24.30
CA MET A 100 -12.07 -9.68 25.24
C MET A 100 -12.72 -10.96 24.77
N ASP A 101 -12.82 -11.95 25.68
CA ASP A 101 -13.62 -13.12 25.43
C ASP A 101 -15.10 -12.79 25.66
N LEU A 102 -15.93 -13.29 24.77
CA LEU A 102 -17.39 -13.19 24.80
C LEU A 102 -17.97 -14.58 25.00
N ASP A 103 -19.29 -14.67 25.17
CA ASP A 103 -19.98 -15.94 25.32
C ASP A 103 -19.84 -16.83 24.05
N ASP A 104 -19.99 -18.13 24.20
CA ASP A 104 -19.99 -19.14 23.13
C ASP A 104 -18.67 -19.23 22.30
N GLY A 105 -17.51 -18.91 22.92
CA GLY A 105 -16.22 -18.96 22.28
C GLY A 105 -15.97 -17.81 21.29
N MET A 106 -16.82 -16.80 21.30
CA MET A 106 -16.57 -15.56 20.56
C MET A 106 -15.56 -14.68 21.28
N PHE A 107 -14.89 -13.82 20.53
CA PHE A 107 -13.99 -12.80 21.06
C PHE A 107 -14.11 -11.51 20.26
N ALA A 108 -13.82 -10.39 20.91
CA ALA A 108 -13.63 -9.10 20.27
C ALA A 108 -12.21 -8.60 20.53
N ARG A 109 -11.59 -7.97 19.53
CA ARG A 109 -10.24 -7.40 19.64
C ARG A 109 -10.22 -5.97 19.17
N PHE A 110 -9.48 -5.15 19.90
CA PHE A 110 -9.11 -3.78 19.54
C PHE A 110 -7.60 -3.77 19.32
N GLU A 111 -7.14 -3.20 18.22
CA GLU A 111 -5.74 -3.21 17.85
C GLU A 111 -5.31 -1.82 17.38
N ALA A 112 -4.16 -1.35 17.85
CA ALA A 112 -3.42 -0.23 17.31
C ALA A 112 -2.15 -0.77 16.66
N SER A 113 -1.86 -0.32 15.44
CA SER A 113 -0.74 -0.82 14.65
C SER A 113 0.08 0.31 14.05
N TYR A 114 1.32 0.00 13.77
CA TYR A 114 2.21 0.77 12.91
C TYR A 114 2.69 -0.14 11.78
N MET A 115 2.75 0.40 10.58
CA MET A 115 3.22 -0.29 9.37
C MET A 115 4.26 0.58 8.68
N ASP A 116 5.29 -0.06 8.15
CA ASP A 116 6.35 0.55 7.37
C ASP A 116 6.60 -0.31 6.15
N LEU A 117 6.42 0.25 4.96
CA LEU A 117 6.64 -0.38 3.66
C LEU A 117 7.85 0.24 3.00
N ASP A 118 8.71 -0.60 2.45
CA ASP A 118 9.87 -0.16 1.70
C ASP A 118 9.47 0.52 0.39
N GLY A 119 10.32 1.41 -0.09
CA GLY A 119 10.11 2.09 -1.36
C GLY A 119 10.47 1.24 -2.57
N ALA A 120 10.01 1.65 -3.74
CA ALA A 120 10.35 1.00 -5.01
C ALA A 120 10.87 1.97 -6.05
N THR A 121 11.64 1.45 -7.01
CA THR A 121 12.10 2.21 -8.18
C THR A 121 11.51 1.60 -9.44
N PHE A 122 10.79 2.41 -10.19
CA PHE A 122 10.15 2.05 -11.45
C PHE A 122 11.00 2.58 -12.59
N VAL A 123 11.42 1.69 -13.48
CA VAL A 123 12.17 2.06 -14.68
C VAL A 123 11.21 2.11 -15.86
N ASN A 124 11.31 3.15 -16.67
CA ASN A 124 10.47 3.29 -17.86
C ASN A 124 10.80 2.16 -18.86
N ALA A 125 9.74 1.47 -19.34
CA ALA A 125 9.88 0.32 -20.24
C ALA A 125 10.48 0.68 -21.60
N ASN A 126 10.29 1.92 -22.06
CA ASN A 126 10.76 2.38 -23.37
C ASN A 126 12.09 3.17 -23.30
N ASP A 127 12.47 3.64 -22.10
CA ASP A 127 13.69 4.42 -21.89
C ASP A 127 14.28 4.12 -20.50
N SER A 128 15.21 3.20 -20.45
CA SER A 128 15.84 2.75 -19.19
C SER A 128 16.67 3.84 -18.49
N THR A 129 16.89 4.98 -19.12
CA THR A 129 17.53 6.14 -18.46
C THR A 129 16.56 6.94 -17.60
N LYS A 130 15.25 6.69 -17.73
CA LYS A 130 14.20 7.33 -16.96
C LYS A 130 13.69 6.39 -15.89
N SER A 131 13.63 6.88 -14.67
CA SER A 131 13.08 6.14 -13.54
C SER A 131 12.28 7.06 -12.63
N VAL A 132 11.29 6.47 -11.97
CA VAL A 132 10.54 7.11 -10.88
C VAL A 132 10.81 6.32 -9.61
N LYS A 133 11.16 7.03 -8.54
CA LYS A 133 11.35 6.43 -7.23
C LYS A 133 10.15 6.78 -6.35
N ALA A 134 9.49 5.75 -5.84
CA ALA A 134 8.55 5.89 -4.74
C ALA A 134 9.31 5.66 -3.42
N ASP A 135 9.26 6.64 -2.54
CA ASP A 135 9.83 6.48 -1.19
C ASP A 135 8.95 5.55 -0.35
N GLY A 136 9.53 4.98 0.70
CA GLY A 136 8.80 4.13 1.63
C GLY A 136 7.62 4.85 2.27
N ILE A 137 6.60 4.08 2.62
CA ILE A 137 5.34 4.57 3.20
C ILE A 137 5.19 4.00 4.59
N SER A 138 4.98 4.87 5.57
CA SER A 138 4.68 4.44 6.94
C SER A 138 3.39 5.06 7.45
N GLY A 139 2.71 4.34 8.33
CA GLY A 139 1.44 4.79 8.87
C GLY A 139 1.02 4.09 10.15
N TYR A 140 0.02 4.68 10.80
CA TYR A 140 -0.64 4.12 11.97
C TYR A 140 -2.04 3.64 11.61
N GLY A 141 -2.44 2.53 12.20
CA GLY A 141 -3.76 1.96 12.01
C GLY A 141 -4.45 1.67 13.35
N ALA A 142 -5.77 1.63 13.33
CA ALA A 142 -6.58 1.11 14.42
C ALA A 142 -7.65 0.20 13.84
N GLY A 143 -7.92 -0.92 14.49
CA GLY A 143 -8.88 -1.90 14.02
C GLY A 143 -9.70 -2.51 15.16
N ILE A 144 -10.89 -2.97 14.79
CA ILE A 144 -11.75 -3.78 15.65
C ILE A 144 -12.05 -5.06 14.87
N SER A 145 -11.91 -6.20 15.52
CA SER A 145 -12.28 -7.49 14.95
C SER A 145 -13.12 -8.31 15.91
N VAL A 146 -13.99 -9.14 15.35
CA VAL A 146 -14.79 -10.13 16.07
C VAL A 146 -14.52 -11.48 15.43
N GLY A 147 -14.32 -12.49 16.25
CA GLY A 147 -14.04 -13.84 15.79
C GLY A 147 -14.63 -14.90 16.71
N LYS A 148 -14.49 -16.17 16.29
CA LYS A 148 -14.90 -17.33 17.07
C LYS A 148 -13.76 -18.34 17.14
N SER A 149 -13.50 -18.82 18.34
CA SER A 149 -12.61 -19.95 18.61
C SER A 149 -13.40 -21.25 18.60
N PHE A 150 -12.85 -22.29 18.00
CA PHE A 150 -13.45 -23.62 17.91
C PHE A 150 -12.64 -24.65 18.69
#